data_937f854f57c77af3fe03d8cbe73202cb
#
_entry.id   937f854f57c77af3fe03d8cbe73202cb
#
_cell.length_a   1.000
_cell.length_b   1.000
_cell.length_c   1.000
_cell.angle_alpha   90.00
_cell.angle_beta   90.00
_cell.angle_gamma   90.00
#
_symmetry.space_group_name_H-M   'P 1'
#
loop_
_entity.id
_entity.type
_entity.pdbx_description
1 polymer ?
#
loop_
_entity_poly.entity_id
_entity_poly.type
_entity_poly.pdbx_seq_one_letter_code
_entity_poly.pdbx_strand_id
1 'polypeptide(L)'
;MKNSINRDITVLGFSRVTRSIAAGMINVAFPYYILMTLHYGAFVIGLIYVSATVGTAIFGFFSGIATDVWGKRGTLIIASALLPVSAVIVYFSSSLWTIVPAAMIGGYSATGSLAGGGIGGAVQPIQSAVLAGLAPHEKRTRYFSFFTFLSGVTAAIGALFSKLFDVRDIFMVSAIISAAGVPGLWYLHVAEARGKIGKLKTKSTIGKFTLTGMLNGLSQGLIVPFLIPFFVLVYHVPKSLMSEYAFASGLLGSFAILGAPMLEKYFGFVKSIVVTRGIGTVLFVVFPLLRFLPVAVFIYIIGPALRVMALPIQQSELTKRVDNDEMGRALGINQVARLAASSTGTGLSGYLMDTALFEMPFFIYGVIMAANLYLYIKFFGTRKEELEEEIEVETEVK
;
A
#
# COMPACT_ATOMS: atom_id res chain seq x y z
N MET A 1 -5.99 -24.81 -23.02
CA MET A 1 -4.97 -23.99 -22.32
C MET A 1 -5.29 -22.50 -22.28
N LYS A 2 -5.50 -21.80 -23.39
CA LYS A 2 -5.81 -20.34 -23.39
C LYS A 2 -7.09 -19.98 -22.62
N ASN A 3 -8.14 -20.77 -22.73
CA ASN A 3 -9.42 -20.57 -22.03
C ASN A 3 -9.32 -20.82 -20.51
N SER A 4 -8.47 -21.75 -20.07
CA SER A 4 -8.26 -22.01 -18.63
C SER A 4 -7.48 -20.86 -17.99
N ILE A 5 -6.46 -20.32 -18.64
CA ILE A 5 -5.69 -19.18 -18.13
C ILE A 5 -6.58 -17.93 -17.99
N ASN A 6 -7.41 -17.64 -18.98
CA ASN A 6 -8.35 -16.51 -18.90
C ASN A 6 -9.34 -16.67 -17.74
N ARG A 7 -9.87 -17.88 -17.52
CA ARG A 7 -10.75 -18.18 -16.39
C ARG A 7 -10.04 -17.96 -15.06
N ASP A 8 -8.82 -18.45 -14.91
CA ASP A 8 -8.05 -18.35 -13.67
C ASP A 8 -7.68 -16.88 -13.34
N ILE A 9 -7.34 -16.08 -14.36
CA ILE A 9 -7.13 -14.64 -14.22
C ILE A 9 -8.43 -13.93 -13.82
N THR A 10 -9.57 -14.30 -14.39
CA THR A 10 -10.88 -13.71 -14.04
C THR A 10 -11.27 -14.02 -12.60
N VAL A 11 -11.09 -15.27 -12.16
CA VAL A 11 -11.34 -15.71 -10.77
C VAL A 11 -10.46 -14.94 -9.80
N LEU A 12 -9.17 -14.80 -10.11
CA LEU A 12 -8.23 -14.03 -9.28
C LEU A 12 -8.62 -12.55 -9.25
N GLY A 13 -9.05 -12.00 -10.39
CA GLY A 13 -9.55 -10.63 -10.52
C GLY A 13 -10.80 -10.39 -9.68
N PHE A 14 -11.77 -11.31 -9.74
CA PHE A 14 -13.00 -11.23 -8.93
C PHE A 14 -12.69 -11.23 -7.42
N SER A 15 -11.85 -12.16 -6.96
CA SER A 15 -11.40 -12.18 -5.56
C SER A 15 -10.70 -10.89 -5.15
N ARG A 16 -9.91 -10.28 -6.06
CA ARG A 16 -9.26 -9.01 -5.80
C ARG A 16 -10.24 -7.84 -5.71
N VAL A 17 -11.24 -7.80 -6.60
CA VAL A 17 -12.29 -6.76 -6.62
C VAL A 17 -13.10 -6.79 -5.33
N THR A 18 -13.65 -7.94 -4.96
CA THR A 18 -14.47 -8.06 -3.74
C THR A 18 -13.70 -7.68 -2.49
N ARG A 19 -12.45 -8.14 -2.37
CA ARG A 19 -11.57 -7.76 -1.26
C ARG A 19 -11.25 -6.26 -1.27
N SER A 20 -11.00 -5.66 -2.42
CA SER A 20 -10.67 -4.23 -2.51
C SER A 20 -11.85 -3.34 -2.17
N ILE A 21 -13.07 -3.71 -2.57
CA ILE A 21 -14.30 -3.01 -2.15
C ILE A 21 -14.41 -3.03 -0.62
N ALA A 22 -14.33 -4.21 -0.02
CA ALA A 22 -14.39 -4.37 1.43
C ALA A 22 -13.29 -3.55 2.15
N ALA A 23 -12.07 -3.59 1.62
CA ALA A 23 -10.95 -2.82 2.16
C ALA A 23 -11.19 -1.31 2.11
N GLY A 24 -11.77 -0.81 1.02
CA GLY A 24 -12.13 0.61 0.88
C GLY A 24 -13.21 1.04 1.89
N MET A 25 -14.22 0.20 2.09
CA MET A 25 -15.26 0.43 3.10
C MET A 25 -14.67 0.51 4.51
N ILE A 26 -13.86 -0.47 4.90
CA ILE A 26 -13.24 -0.54 6.23
C ILE A 26 -12.26 0.61 6.43
N ASN A 27 -11.51 1.02 5.40
CA ASN A 27 -10.55 2.11 5.51
C ASN A 27 -11.18 3.44 5.96
N VAL A 28 -12.41 3.71 5.52
CA VAL A 28 -13.16 4.89 5.97
C VAL A 28 -13.82 4.64 7.33
N ALA A 29 -14.48 3.49 7.49
CA ALA A 29 -15.28 3.21 8.68
C ALA A 29 -14.47 3.01 9.95
N PHE A 30 -13.29 2.40 9.85
CA PHE A 30 -12.50 1.98 11.00
C PHE A 30 -12.08 3.14 11.91
N PRO A 31 -11.54 4.27 11.40
CA PRO A 31 -11.26 5.44 12.25
C PRO A 31 -12.50 5.99 12.94
N TYR A 32 -13.64 6.06 12.24
CA TYR A 32 -14.90 6.51 12.85
C TYR A 32 -15.39 5.55 13.93
N TYR A 33 -15.24 4.24 13.72
CA TYR A 33 -15.59 3.23 14.71
C TYR A 33 -14.79 3.42 16.00
N ILE A 34 -13.48 3.56 15.90
CA ILE A 34 -12.61 3.72 17.07
C ILE A 34 -12.83 5.06 17.77
N LEU A 35 -12.89 6.18 17.01
CA LEU A 35 -12.99 7.53 17.57
C LEU A 35 -14.41 7.89 18.04
N MET A 36 -15.43 7.60 17.20
CA MET A 36 -16.78 8.12 17.41
C MET A 36 -17.72 7.10 18.04
N THR A 37 -17.52 5.79 17.81
CA THR A 37 -18.39 4.75 18.38
C THR A 37 -17.82 4.20 19.68
N LEU A 38 -16.51 3.93 19.72
CA LEU A 38 -15.85 3.38 20.91
C LEU A 38 -15.22 4.45 21.79
N HIS A 39 -15.16 5.70 21.33
CA HIS A 39 -14.59 6.85 22.04
C HIS A 39 -13.13 6.66 22.51
N TYR A 40 -12.32 5.92 21.74
CA TYR A 40 -10.89 5.80 22.00
C TYR A 40 -10.11 6.93 21.30
N GLY A 41 -8.93 7.27 21.84
CA GLY A 41 -8.03 8.28 21.28
C GLY A 41 -7.27 7.84 20.03
N ALA A 42 -6.56 8.79 19.42
CA ALA A 42 -5.74 8.55 18.23
C ALA A 42 -4.57 7.59 18.49
N PHE A 43 -4.07 7.52 19.73
CA PHE A 43 -3.05 6.56 20.14
C PHE A 43 -3.50 5.11 19.94
N VAL A 44 -4.75 4.81 20.30
CA VAL A 44 -5.32 3.46 20.13
C VAL A 44 -5.42 3.09 18.65
N ILE A 45 -5.82 4.03 17.77
CA ILE A 45 -5.77 3.80 16.32
C ILE A 45 -4.35 3.48 15.88
N GLY A 46 -3.37 4.26 16.34
CA GLY A 46 -1.95 4.02 16.06
C GLY A 46 -1.51 2.62 16.46
N LEU A 47 -1.84 2.19 17.67
CA LEU A 47 -1.52 0.87 18.21
C LEU A 47 -2.13 -0.26 17.36
N ILE A 48 -3.39 -0.13 16.98
CA ILE A 48 -4.08 -1.11 16.15
C ILE A 48 -3.43 -1.19 14.75
N TYR A 49 -3.12 -0.04 14.15
CA TYR A 49 -2.46 -0.02 12.83
C TYR A 49 -1.02 -0.56 12.87
N VAL A 50 -0.28 -0.30 13.93
CA VAL A 50 1.05 -0.91 14.15
C VAL A 50 0.90 -2.43 14.24
N SER A 51 -0.01 -2.92 15.07
CA SER A 51 -0.27 -4.36 15.22
C SER A 51 -0.67 -5.01 13.89
N ALA A 52 -1.55 -4.35 13.13
CA ALA A 52 -1.96 -4.82 11.81
C ALA A 52 -0.81 -4.84 10.79
N THR A 53 0.10 -3.86 10.85
CA THR A 53 1.29 -3.83 9.97
C THR A 53 2.27 -4.94 10.35
N VAL A 54 2.50 -5.15 11.64
CA VAL A 54 3.31 -6.27 12.15
C VAL A 54 2.68 -7.61 11.73
N GLY A 55 1.36 -7.77 11.90
CA GLY A 55 0.63 -8.94 11.42
C GLY A 55 0.83 -9.18 9.92
N THR A 56 0.70 -8.16 9.11
CA THR A 56 0.93 -8.25 7.66
C THR A 56 2.36 -8.69 7.33
N ALA A 57 3.37 -8.20 8.06
CA ALA A 57 4.76 -8.62 7.88
C ALA A 57 4.98 -10.08 8.29
N ILE A 58 4.40 -10.51 9.41
CA ILE A 58 4.45 -11.90 9.90
C ILE A 58 3.79 -12.84 8.89
N PHE A 59 2.56 -12.54 8.47
CA PHE A 59 1.85 -13.35 7.47
C PHE A 59 2.56 -13.36 6.12
N GLY A 60 3.16 -12.24 5.71
CA GLY A 60 3.97 -12.15 4.50
C GLY A 60 5.20 -13.08 4.55
N PHE A 61 5.87 -13.15 5.69
CA PHE A 61 7.01 -14.05 5.91
C PHE A 61 6.58 -15.52 5.90
N PHE A 62 5.56 -15.87 6.67
CA PHE A 62 5.06 -17.24 6.76
C PHE A 62 4.34 -17.69 5.48
N SER A 63 3.89 -16.78 4.62
CA SER A 63 3.24 -17.14 3.36
C SER A 63 4.15 -17.94 2.43
N GLY A 64 5.46 -17.69 2.46
CA GLY A 64 6.44 -18.49 1.73
C GLY A 64 6.44 -19.95 2.20
N ILE A 65 6.54 -20.16 3.53
CA ILE A 65 6.53 -21.51 4.14
C ILE A 65 5.16 -22.17 3.92
N ALA A 66 4.08 -21.43 4.09
CA ALA A 66 2.73 -21.94 3.87
C ALA A 66 2.48 -22.40 2.43
N THR A 67 3.06 -21.71 1.44
CA THR A 67 2.98 -22.13 0.04
C THR A 67 3.73 -23.44 -0.22
N ASP A 68 4.78 -23.74 0.53
CA ASP A 68 5.52 -25.00 0.41
C ASP A 68 4.74 -26.18 1.03
N VAL A 69 3.98 -25.92 2.11
CA VAL A 69 3.23 -26.95 2.85
C VAL A 69 1.82 -27.16 2.26
N TRP A 70 1.06 -26.10 2.02
CA TRP A 70 -0.34 -26.15 1.58
C TRP A 70 -0.52 -25.84 0.10
N GLY A 71 0.57 -25.58 -0.63
CA GLY A 71 0.55 -25.11 -2.00
C GLY A 71 0.07 -23.66 -2.13
N LYS A 72 0.36 -23.03 -3.26
CA LYS A 72 -0.02 -21.63 -3.52
C LYS A 72 -1.52 -21.40 -3.46
N ARG A 73 -2.32 -22.36 -3.96
CA ARG A 73 -3.78 -22.29 -3.96
C ARG A 73 -4.35 -22.34 -2.54
N GLY A 74 -3.94 -23.31 -1.72
CA GLY A 74 -4.41 -23.46 -0.34
C GLY A 74 -4.07 -22.23 0.50
N THR A 75 -2.82 -21.76 0.41
CA THR A 75 -2.37 -20.55 1.10
C THR A 75 -3.14 -19.30 0.67
N LEU A 76 -3.46 -19.16 -0.63
CA LEU A 76 -4.25 -18.04 -1.14
C LEU A 76 -5.69 -18.05 -0.59
N ILE A 77 -6.33 -19.22 -0.51
CA ILE A 77 -7.68 -19.38 0.04
C ILE A 77 -7.70 -18.97 1.52
N ILE A 78 -6.78 -19.52 2.34
CA ILE A 78 -6.68 -19.20 3.76
C ILE A 78 -6.42 -17.71 3.96
N ALA A 79 -5.43 -17.14 3.28
CA ALA A 79 -5.11 -15.73 3.38
C ALA A 79 -6.26 -14.82 2.93
N SER A 80 -7.04 -15.23 1.92
CA SER A 80 -8.22 -14.47 1.46
C SER A 80 -9.39 -14.53 2.45
N ALA A 81 -9.47 -15.60 3.25
CA ALA A 81 -10.49 -15.74 4.29
C ALA A 81 -10.19 -14.92 5.56
N LEU A 82 -8.95 -14.46 5.75
CA LEU A 82 -8.58 -13.69 6.95
C LEU A 82 -9.33 -12.36 7.06
N LEU A 83 -9.54 -11.66 5.96
CA LEU A 83 -10.24 -10.37 5.98
C LEU A 83 -11.72 -10.50 6.37
N PRO A 84 -12.54 -11.37 5.74
CA PRO A 84 -13.94 -11.53 6.16
C PRO A 84 -14.05 -12.03 7.61
N VAL A 85 -13.22 -12.96 8.05
CA VAL A 85 -13.23 -13.43 9.45
C VAL A 85 -12.91 -12.28 10.41
N SER A 86 -11.90 -11.49 10.12
CA SER A 86 -11.54 -10.30 10.90
C SER A 86 -12.69 -9.29 10.98
N ALA A 87 -13.35 -9.02 9.85
CA ALA A 87 -14.44 -8.06 9.80
C ALA A 87 -15.67 -8.54 10.63
N VAL A 88 -15.98 -9.84 10.61
CA VAL A 88 -17.00 -10.43 11.48
C VAL A 88 -16.64 -10.26 12.96
N ILE A 89 -15.38 -10.52 13.34
CA ILE A 89 -14.94 -10.35 14.74
C ILE A 89 -15.11 -8.89 15.18
N VAL A 90 -14.70 -7.92 14.36
CA VAL A 90 -14.85 -6.48 14.67
C VAL A 90 -16.32 -6.08 14.76
N TYR A 91 -17.19 -6.63 13.90
CA TYR A 91 -18.64 -6.37 13.97
C TYR A 91 -19.24 -6.76 15.32
N PHE A 92 -18.91 -7.95 15.85
CA PHE A 92 -19.46 -8.45 17.11
C PHE A 92 -18.74 -7.95 18.36
N SER A 93 -17.61 -7.28 18.22
CA SER A 93 -16.76 -6.87 19.34
C SER A 93 -16.63 -5.36 19.50
N SER A 94 -16.65 -4.93 20.78
CA SER A 94 -16.30 -3.57 21.18
C SER A 94 -15.03 -3.50 22.05
N SER A 95 -14.41 -4.66 22.33
CA SER A 95 -13.23 -4.78 23.18
C SER A 95 -11.94 -4.67 22.38
N LEU A 96 -10.97 -3.90 22.86
CA LEU A 96 -9.63 -3.79 22.24
C LEU A 96 -8.91 -5.15 22.20
N TRP A 97 -9.13 -6.02 23.20
CA TRP A 97 -8.52 -7.36 23.24
C TRP A 97 -8.91 -8.25 22.07
N THR A 98 -10.05 -7.98 21.44
CA THR A 98 -10.52 -8.70 20.26
C THR A 98 -10.30 -7.93 18.97
N ILE A 99 -10.44 -6.59 19.01
CA ILE A 99 -10.22 -5.73 17.83
C ILE A 99 -8.76 -5.73 17.38
N VAL A 100 -7.80 -5.67 18.31
CA VAL A 100 -6.36 -5.67 17.97
C VAL A 100 -5.95 -6.95 17.25
N PRO A 101 -6.21 -8.17 17.76
CA PRO A 101 -5.93 -9.39 17.03
C PRO A 101 -6.71 -9.52 15.72
N ALA A 102 -7.97 -9.09 15.69
CA ALA A 102 -8.76 -9.08 14.46
C ALA A 102 -8.15 -8.18 13.40
N ALA A 103 -7.76 -6.95 13.75
CA ALA A 103 -7.09 -6.02 12.83
C ALA A 103 -5.73 -6.55 12.36
N MET A 104 -5.00 -7.27 13.22
CA MET A 104 -3.74 -7.94 12.89
C MET A 104 -3.96 -9.03 11.85
N ILE A 105 -4.96 -9.89 12.02
CA ILE A 105 -5.32 -10.97 11.09
C ILE A 105 -5.85 -10.38 9.77
N GLY A 106 -6.75 -9.40 9.85
CA GLY A 106 -7.35 -8.74 8.68
C GLY A 106 -6.38 -7.81 7.94
N GLY A 107 -5.23 -7.49 8.55
CA GLY A 107 -4.26 -6.57 7.97
C GLY A 107 -4.82 -5.16 7.82
N TYR A 108 -5.47 -4.59 8.86
CA TYR A 108 -6.09 -3.26 8.85
C TYR A 108 -5.05 -2.14 8.84
N SER A 109 -3.99 -2.31 8.07
CA SER A 109 -2.95 -1.30 7.93
C SER A 109 -3.26 -0.33 6.80
N ALA A 110 -3.37 0.94 7.09
CA ALA A 110 -3.61 1.98 6.09
C ALA A 110 -2.37 2.29 5.23
N THR A 111 -1.18 1.84 5.61
CA THR A 111 0.09 2.22 4.99
C THR A 111 0.35 1.62 3.59
N GLY A 112 -0.48 0.66 3.16
CA GLY A 112 -0.41 0.11 1.81
C GLY A 112 -1.59 0.54 0.94
N SER A 113 -2.43 1.47 1.42
CA SER A 113 -3.85 1.46 1.18
C SER A 113 -4.34 1.76 -0.22
N LEU A 114 -3.85 2.57 -1.04
CA LEU A 114 -4.63 2.93 -2.23
C LEU A 114 -4.15 2.28 -3.52
N ALA A 115 -2.89 1.90 -3.61
CA ALA A 115 -2.36 1.42 -4.90
C ALA A 115 -1.84 -0.01 -4.91
N GLY A 116 -1.72 -0.66 -3.81
CA GLY A 116 -1.01 -1.94 -3.85
C GLY A 116 -1.27 -2.90 -2.70
N GLY A 117 -2.22 -2.70 -1.86
CA GLY A 117 -2.42 -3.66 -0.81
C GLY A 117 -2.92 -3.17 0.51
N GLY A 118 -3.76 -2.17 0.53
CA GLY A 118 -4.45 -1.68 1.70
C GLY A 118 -4.88 -2.76 2.69
N ILE A 119 -5.89 -2.53 3.41
CA ILE A 119 -6.53 -3.51 4.29
C ILE A 119 -6.62 -4.88 3.60
N GLY A 120 -6.21 -5.94 4.30
CA GLY A 120 -6.06 -7.28 3.71
C GLY A 120 -4.69 -7.57 3.08
N GLY A 121 -3.66 -6.83 3.44
CA GLY A 121 -2.31 -6.90 2.86
C GLY A 121 -1.63 -8.27 2.91
N ALA A 122 -2.02 -9.15 3.83
CA ALA A 122 -1.47 -10.51 3.96
C ALA A 122 -1.62 -11.36 2.68
N VAL A 123 -2.66 -11.14 1.90
CA VAL A 123 -2.95 -11.88 0.66
C VAL A 123 -2.04 -11.44 -0.50
N GLN A 124 -1.55 -10.21 -0.47
CA GLN A 124 -0.93 -9.61 -1.65
C GLN A 124 0.33 -10.32 -2.18
N PRO A 125 1.28 -10.75 -1.35
CA PRO A 125 2.45 -11.48 -1.84
C PRO A 125 2.06 -12.76 -2.57
N ILE A 126 1.11 -13.52 -2.02
CA ILE A 126 0.65 -14.79 -2.58
C ILE A 126 -0.11 -14.55 -3.88
N GLN A 127 -1.02 -13.56 -3.88
CA GLN A 127 -1.79 -13.20 -5.06
C GLN A 127 -0.88 -12.72 -6.21
N SER A 128 0.17 -11.97 -5.88
CA SER A 128 1.18 -11.53 -6.84
C SER A 128 1.99 -12.71 -7.41
N ALA A 129 2.36 -13.67 -6.56
CA ALA A 129 3.07 -14.88 -6.99
C ALA A 129 2.19 -15.76 -7.89
N VAL A 130 0.90 -15.89 -7.59
CA VAL A 130 -0.07 -16.61 -8.44
C VAL A 130 -0.26 -15.90 -9.78
N LEU A 131 -0.47 -14.58 -9.77
CA LEU A 131 -0.62 -13.77 -10.99
C LEU A 131 0.63 -13.86 -11.86
N ALA A 132 1.83 -13.83 -11.29
CA ALA A 132 3.08 -14.00 -12.01
C ALA A 132 3.20 -15.37 -12.69
N GLY A 133 2.64 -16.42 -12.08
CA GLY A 133 2.58 -17.76 -12.65
C GLY A 133 1.55 -17.92 -13.78
N LEU A 134 0.45 -17.18 -13.73
CA LEU A 134 -0.62 -17.21 -14.72
C LEU A 134 -0.34 -16.30 -15.92
N ALA A 135 0.31 -15.15 -15.69
CA ALA A 135 0.55 -14.16 -16.72
C ALA A 135 1.71 -14.56 -17.65
N PRO A 136 1.54 -14.49 -18.99
CA PRO A 136 2.63 -14.67 -19.95
C PRO A 136 3.78 -13.69 -19.66
N HIS A 137 5.02 -14.15 -19.79
CA HIS A 137 6.23 -13.38 -19.44
C HIS A 137 6.22 -11.97 -20.06
N GLU A 138 5.92 -11.87 -21.35
CA GLU A 138 5.88 -10.61 -22.12
C GLU A 138 4.78 -9.63 -21.65
N LYS A 139 3.72 -10.14 -21.02
CA LYS A 139 2.55 -9.35 -20.62
C LYS A 139 2.43 -9.16 -19.10
N ARG A 140 3.37 -9.67 -18.31
CA ARG A 140 3.32 -9.62 -16.84
C ARG A 140 3.10 -8.20 -16.32
N THR A 141 3.90 -7.24 -16.76
CA THR A 141 3.79 -5.84 -16.35
C THR A 141 2.38 -5.30 -16.60
N ARG A 142 1.79 -5.59 -17.76
CA ARG A 142 0.43 -5.16 -18.11
C ARG A 142 -0.63 -5.75 -17.16
N TYR A 143 -0.52 -7.04 -16.82
CA TYR A 143 -1.43 -7.68 -15.86
C TYR A 143 -1.27 -7.10 -14.45
N PHE A 144 -0.04 -6.89 -13.98
CA PHE A 144 0.20 -6.28 -12.67
C PHE A 144 -0.34 -4.85 -12.60
N SER A 145 -0.10 -4.03 -13.62
CA SER A 145 -0.63 -2.67 -13.69
C SER A 145 -2.16 -2.66 -13.71
N PHE A 146 -2.78 -3.53 -14.51
CA PHE A 146 -4.23 -3.66 -14.57
C PHE A 146 -4.83 -4.09 -13.22
N PHE A 147 -4.24 -5.09 -12.56
CA PHE A 147 -4.70 -5.54 -11.24
C PHE A 147 -4.52 -4.47 -10.16
N THR A 148 -3.46 -3.67 -10.23
CA THR A 148 -3.23 -2.56 -9.30
C THR A 148 -4.24 -1.45 -9.52
N PHE A 149 -4.46 -1.05 -10.76
CA PHE A 149 -5.50 -0.10 -11.15
C PHE A 149 -6.90 -0.57 -10.71
N LEU A 150 -7.26 -1.81 -11.03
CA LEU A 150 -8.53 -2.41 -10.66
C LEU A 150 -8.75 -2.40 -9.14
N SER A 151 -7.71 -2.73 -8.36
CA SER A 151 -7.76 -2.65 -6.89
C SER A 151 -8.01 -1.23 -6.39
N GLY A 152 -7.33 -0.25 -6.96
CA GLY A 152 -7.47 1.13 -6.54
C GLY A 152 -8.87 1.68 -6.83
N VAL A 153 -9.37 1.46 -8.05
CA VAL A 153 -10.73 1.89 -8.44
C VAL A 153 -11.80 1.21 -7.57
N THR A 154 -11.70 -0.11 -7.37
CA THR A 154 -12.70 -0.84 -6.59
C THR A 154 -12.62 -0.52 -5.09
N ALA A 155 -11.44 -0.21 -4.55
CA ALA A 155 -11.31 0.30 -3.20
C ALA A 155 -11.92 1.71 -3.06
N ALA A 156 -11.75 2.57 -4.06
CA ALA A 156 -12.41 3.88 -4.08
C ALA A 156 -13.94 3.73 -4.09
N ILE A 157 -14.49 2.83 -4.92
CA ILE A 157 -15.93 2.51 -4.93
C ILE A 157 -16.37 1.99 -3.55
N GLY A 158 -15.58 1.13 -2.92
CA GLY A 158 -15.83 0.66 -1.56
C GLY A 158 -15.89 1.80 -0.54
N ALA A 159 -14.94 2.76 -0.61
CA ALA A 159 -14.96 3.93 0.25
C ALA A 159 -16.26 4.75 0.08
N LEU A 160 -16.75 4.91 -1.16
CA LEU A 160 -18.03 5.59 -1.41
C LEU A 160 -19.21 4.80 -0.84
N PHE A 161 -19.22 3.48 -0.97
CA PHE A 161 -20.29 2.62 -0.43
C PHE A 161 -20.38 2.69 1.09
N SER A 162 -19.29 2.99 1.79
CA SER A 162 -19.34 3.17 3.25
C SER A 162 -20.29 4.29 3.70
N LYS A 163 -20.65 5.23 2.81
CA LYS A 163 -21.65 6.27 3.07
C LYS A 163 -23.03 5.69 3.38
N LEU A 164 -23.39 4.55 2.77
CA LEU A 164 -24.75 3.99 2.76
C LEU A 164 -25.10 3.21 4.02
N PHE A 165 -24.12 2.84 4.83
CA PHE A 165 -24.32 1.95 5.98
C PHE A 165 -23.87 2.62 7.27
N ASP A 166 -24.41 2.18 8.40
CA ASP A 166 -23.89 2.57 9.71
C ASP A 166 -22.46 2.08 9.91
N VAL A 167 -21.70 2.78 10.75
CA VAL A 167 -20.26 2.52 10.93
C VAL A 167 -19.99 1.06 11.30
N ARG A 168 -20.83 0.47 12.15
CA ARG A 168 -20.71 -0.93 12.60
C ARG A 168 -21.08 -1.91 11.49
N ASP A 169 -22.18 -1.66 10.77
CA ASP A 169 -22.70 -2.53 9.72
C ASP A 169 -21.75 -2.67 8.53
N ILE A 170 -20.89 -1.65 8.31
CA ILE A 170 -19.86 -1.70 7.28
C ILE A 170 -18.95 -2.92 7.45
N PHE A 171 -18.64 -3.34 8.67
CA PHE A 171 -17.79 -4.51 8.90
C PHE A 171 -18.50 -5.80 8.45
N MET A 172 -19.79 -5.95 8.73
CA MET A 172 -20.55 -7.11 8.27
C MET A 172 -20.70 -7.13 6.75
N VAL A 173 -21.06 -5.99 6.14
CA VAL A 173 -21.18 -5.87 4.68
C VAL A 173 -19.83 -6.15 4.02
N SER A 174 -18.73 -5.63 4.57
CA SER A 174 -17.38 -5.91 4.08
C SER A 174 -17.00 -7.38 4.21
N ALA A 175 -17.43 -8.05 5.30
CA ALA A 175 -17.24 -9.48 5.48
C ALA A 175 -17.94 -10.27 4.38
N ILE A 176 -19.21 -9.97 4.11
CA ILE A 176 -20.01 -10.66 3.08
C ILE A 176 -19.39 -10.45 1.69
N ILE A 177 -19.05 -9.18 1.33
CA ILE A 177 -18.48 -8.86 0.04
C ILE A 177 -17.13 -9.56 -0.15
N SER A 178 -16.24 -9.51 0.83
CA SER A 178 -14.92 -10.14 0.72
C SER A 178 -14.99 -11.67 0.75
N ALA A 179 -15.91 -12.25 1.51
CA ALA A 179 -16.15 -13.70 1.53
C ALA A 179 -16.64 -14.22 0.17
N ALA A 180 -17.46 -13.45 -0.57
CA ALA A 180 -17.94 -13.85 -1.90
C ALA A 180 -16.80 -14.11 -2.92
N GLY A 181 -15.63 -13.50 -2.73
CA GLY A 181 -14.45 -13.72 -3.57
C GLY A 181 -13.67 -14.99 -3.25
N VAL A 182 -13.94 -15.68 -2.13
CA VAL A 182 -13.13 -16.83 -1.69
C VAL A 182 -13.49 -18.14 -2.42
N PRO A 183 -14.78 -18.51 -2.60
CA PRO A 183 -15.15 -19.81 -3.20
C PRO A 183 -14.57 -20.02 -4.60
N GLY A 184 -14.49 -18.96 -5.42
CA GLY A 184 -13.91 -19.04 -6.76
C GLY A 184 -12.45 -19.51 -6.78
N LEU A 185 -11.69 -19.22 -5.73
CA LEU A 185 -10.29 -19.60 -5.63
C LEU A 185 -10.06 -21.12 -5.57
N TRP A 186 -11.08 -21.91 -5.21
CA TRP A 186 -11.01 -23.38 -5.27
C TRP A 186 -10.83 -23.93 -6.67
N TYR A 187 -11.22 -23.18 -7.69
CA TYR A 187 -11.14 -23.59 -9.09
C TYR A 187 -9.85 -23.14 -9.78
N LEU A 188 -8.93 -22.45 -9.06
CA LEU A 188 -7.65 -22.01 -9.62
C LEU A 188 -6.70 -23.19 -9.91
N HIS A 189 -6.09 -23.17 -11.07
CA HIS A 189 -5.03 -24.09 -11.48
C HIS A 189 -3.69 -23.34 -11.42
N VAL A 190 -2.93 -23.56 -10.35
CA VAL A 190 -1.64 -22.86 -10.13
C VAL A 190 -0.50 -23.85 -10.21
N ALA A 191 0.45 -23.59 -11.10
CA ALA A 191 1.68 -24.36 -11.15
C ALA A 191 2.56 -24.08 -9.93
N GLU A 192 3.00 -25.13 -9.26
CA GLU A 192 3.94 -25.02 -8.14
C GLU A 192 5.36 -24.94 -8.69
N ALA A 193 6.04 -23.81 -8.46
CA ALA A 193 7.44 -23.65 -8.78
C ALA A 193 8.23 -23.46 -7.49
N ARG A 194 9.19 -24.34 -7.23
CA ARG A 194 10.14 -24.23 -6.11
C ARG A 194 11.34 -23.40 -6.58
N GLY A 195 11.61 -22.28 -5.92
CA GLY A 195 12.80 -21.45 -6.17
C GLY A 195 13.99 -21.93 -5.35
N LYS A 196 15.20 -21.85 -5.91
CA LYS A 196 16.46 -22.07 -5.17
C LYS A 196 16.92 -20.78 -4.50
N ILE A 197 17.33 -20.87 -3.22
CA ILE A 197 17.88 -19.73 -2.47
C ILE A 197 19.38 -19.65 -2.75
N GLY A 198 19.83 -18.59 -3.44
CA GLY A 198 21.25 -18.31 -3.70
C GLY A 198 21.81 -17.18 -2.82
N LYS A 199 23.12 -16.88 -2.91
CA LYS A 199 23.75 -15.74 -2.19
C LYS A 199 23.42 -14.40 -2.87
N LEU A 200 23.31 -13.31 -2.10
CA LEU A 200 23.08 -11.96 -2.62
C LEU A 200 24.40 -11.38 -3.19
N LYS A 201 24.40 -10.96 -4.45
CA LYS A 201 25.54 -10.33 -5.14
C LYS A 201 25.46 -8.79 -5.13
N THR A 202 24.24 -8.24 -5.30
CA THR A 202 23.99 -6.78 -5.45
C THR A 202 23.67 -6.10 -4.12
N LYS A 203 24.40 -6.43 -3.03
CA LYS A 203 24.14 -5.95 -1.67
C LYS A 203 24.10 -4.43 -1.54
N SER A 204 25.03 -3.71 -2.20
CA SER A 204 25.13 -2.24 -2.12
C SER A 204 23.86 -1.57 -2.70
N THR A 205 23.44 -2.01 -3.88
CA THR A 205 22.22 -1.50 -4.54
C THR A 205 20.98 -1.79 -3.71
N ILE A 206 20.84 -3.02 -3.22
CA ILE A 206 19.73 -3.41 -2.33
C ILE A 206 19.74 -2.54 -1.08
N GLY A 207 20.91 -2.28 -0.47
CA GLY A 207 21.05 -1.42 0.71
C GLY A 207 20.60 0.01 0.47
N LYS A 208 20.97 0.63 -0.66
CA LYS A 208 20.53 1.99 -1.04
C LYS A 208 19.01 2.08 -1.20
N PHE A 209 18.41 1.12 -1.91
CA PHE A 209 16.95 1.06 -2.07
C PHE A 209 16.23 0.74 -0.76
N THR A 210 16.81 -0.09 0.09
CA THR A 210 16.24 -0.41 1.42
C THR A 210 16.25 0.80 2.33
N LEU A 211 17.36 1.55 2.39
CA LEU A 211 17.45 2.78 3.21
C LEU A 211 16.44 3.83 2.75
N THR A 212 16.38 4.12 1.44
CA THR A 212 15.40 5.07 0.89
C THR A 212 13.97 4.55 1.06
N GLY A 213 13.77 3.23 0.98
CA GLY A 213 12.49 2.55 1.26
C GLY A 213 12.07 2.68 2.73
N MET A 214 12.99 2.54 3.68
CA MET A 214 12.73 2.74 5.12
C MET A 214 12.30 4.17 5.43
N LEU A 215 13.03 5.18 4.93
CA LEU A 215 12.65 6.58 5.12
C LEU A 215 11.29 6.90 4.51
N ASN A 216 11.01 6.36 3.32
CA ASN A 216 9.69 6.47 2.71
C ASN A 216 8.62 5.73 3.53
N GLY A 217 8.91 4.57 4.09
CA GLY A 217 8.02 3.84 4.99
C GLY A 217 7.70 4.62 6.26
N LEU A 218 8.73 5.12 6.94
CA LEU A 218 8.62 5.94 8.15
C LEU A 218 7.72 7.16 7.91
N SER A 219 7.99 7.89 6.84
CA SER A 219 7.20 9.06 6.45
C SER A 219 5.75 8.69 6.10
N GLN A 220 5.53 7.56 5.43
CA GLN A 220 4.19 7.06 5.14
C GLN A 220 3.41 6.73 6.43
N GLY A 221 4.05 6.08 7.38
CA GLY A 221 3.45 5.72 8.66
C GLY A 221 3.00 6.94 9.47
N LEU A 222 3.76 8.04 9.38
CA LEU A 222 3.40 9.29 10.06
C LEU A 222 2.09 9.91 9.55
N ILE A 223 1.81 9.84 8.25
CA ILE A 223 0.71 10.61 7.66
C ILE A 223 -0.47 9.74 7.24
N VAL A 224 -0.23 8.67 6.46
CA VAL A 224 -1.30 7.99 5.74
C VAL A 224 -2.39 7.42 6.65
N PRO A 225 -2.05 6.74 7.76
CA PRO A 225 -3.06 6.19 8.66
C PRO A 225 -3.89 7.28 9.36
N PHE A 226 -3.33 8.47 9.45
CA PHE A 226 -3.91 9.56 10.22
C PHE A 226 -4.56 10.66 9.38
N LEU A 227 -4.59 10.55 8.06
CA LEU A 227 -5.30 11.51 7.21
C LEU A 227 -6.80 11.55 7.55
N ILE A 228 -7.47 10.41 7.61
CA ILE A 228 -8.90 10.36 7.98
C ILE A 228 -9.11 10.77 9.44
N PRO A 229 -8.38 10.21 10.45
CA PRO A 229 -8.45 10.70 11.82
C PRO A 229 -8.26 12.22 11.95
N PHE A 230 -7.34 12.82 11.20
CA PHE A 230 -7.13 14.27 11.20
C PHE A 230 -8.39 15.05 10.75
N PHE A 231 -9.04 14.60 9.66
CA PHE A 231 -10.32 15.20 9.22
C PHE A 231 -11.43 15.05 10.26
N VAL A 232 -11.46 13.92 10.96
CA VAL A 232 -12.44 13.67 12.04
C VAL A 232 -12.19 14.56 13.25
N LEU A 233 -10.94 14.64 13.73
CA LEU A 233 -10.57 15.30 14.96
C LEU A 233 -10.45 16.82 14.83
N VAL A 234 -9.93 17.32 13.70
CA VAL A 234 -9.62 18.73 13.49
C VAL A 234 -10.75 19.46 12.75
N TYR A 235 -11.29 18.84 11.69
CA TYR A 235 -12.34 19.45 10.87
C TYR A 235 -13.74 18.95 11.18
N HIS A 236 -13.89 17.94 12.05
CA HIS A 236 -15.17 17.33 12.42
C HIS A 236 -16.00 16.88 11.20
N VAL A 237 -15.32 16.40 10.16
CA VAL A 237 -15.95 15.95 8.92
C VAL A 237 -16.79 14.69 9.17
N PRO A 238 -18.08 14.66 8.80
CA PRO A 238 -18.90 13.49 8.98
C PRO A 238 -18.48 12.36 8.02
N LYS A 239 -18.74 11.10 8.42
CA LYS A 239 -18.37 9.91 7.64
C LYS A 239 -18.85 9.97 6.19
N SER A 240 -20.06 10.48 5.94
CA SER A 240 -20.63 10.58 4.60
C SER A 240 -19.78 11.41 3.64
N LEU A 241 -19.35 12.60 4.07
CA LEU A 241 -18.44 13.45 3.28
C LEU A 241 -17.06 12.85 3.16
N MET A 242 -16.53 12.26 4.24
CA MET A 242 -15.23 11.60 4.20
C MET A 242 -15.20 10.43 3.22
N SER A 243 -16.31 9.71 3.07
CA SER A 243 -16.46 8.65 2.07
C SER A 243 -16.32 9.19 0.64
N GLU A 244 -16.90 10.35 0.35
CA GLU A 244 -16.80 11.02 -0.95
C GLU A 244 -15.36 11.51 -1.21
N TYR A 245 -14.71 12.10 -0.22
CA TYR A 245 -13.33 12.55 -0.33
C TYR A 245 -12.37 11.37 -0.54
N ALA A 246 -12.57 10.26 0.18
CA ALA A 246 -11.80 9.05 0.02
C ALA A 246 -12.02 8.39 -1.35
N PHE A 247 -13.25 8.41 -1.87
CA PHE A 247 -13.54 8.00 -3.23
C PHE A 247 -12.77 8.83 -4.26
N ALA A 248 -12.86 10.16 -4.19
CA ALA A 248 -12.18 11.05 -5.12
C ALA A 248 -10.66 10.87 -5.07
N SER A 249 -10.08 10.79 -3.86
CA SER A 249 -8.64 10.56 -3.66
C SER A 249 -8.19 9.20 -4.20
N GLY A 250 -8.94 8.13 -3.91
CA GLY A 250 -8.63 6.78 -4.37
C GLY A 250 -8.76 6.64 -5.90
N LEU A 251 -9.76 7.26 -6.48
CA LEU A 251 -9.97 7.28 -7.93
C LEU A 251 -8.82 8.01 -8.63
N LEU A 252 -8.51 9.23 -8.19
CA LEU A 252 -7.40 10.02 -8.74
C LEU A 252 -6.07 9.28 -8.59
N GLY A 253 -5.80 8.67 -7.41
CA GLY A 253 -4.61 7.86 -7.17
C GLY A 253 -4.50 6.68 -8.13
N SER A 254 -5.62 6.02 -8.44
CA SER A 254 -5.64 4.89 -9.37
C SER A 254 -5.28 5.31 -10.79
N PHE A 255 -5.82 6.44 -11.27
CA PHE A 255 -5.46 6.97 -12.58
C PHE A 255 -4.03 7.53 -12.61
N ALA A 256 -3.56 8.14 -11.53
CA ALA A 256 -2.21 8.66 -11.42
C ALA A 256 -1.14 7.58 -11.65
N ILE A 257 -1.37 6.34 -11.19
CA ILE A 257 -0.47 5.20 -11.43
C ILE A 257 -0.25 4.95 -12.93
N LEU A 258 -1.29 5.12 -13.75
CA LEU A 258 -1.19 4.92 -15.20
C LEU A 258 -0.31 6.00 -15.87
N GLY A 259 -0.18 7.17 -15.25
CA GLY A 259 0.71 8.24 -15.70
C GLY A 259 2.19 8.04 -15.34
N ALA A 260 2.51 7.09 -14.45
CA ALA A 260 3.86 6.88 -13.96
C ALA A 260 4.90 6.57 -15.08
N PRO A 261 4.61 5.68 -16.06
CA PRO A 261 5.55 5.41 -17.16
C PRO A 261 5.82 6.64 -18.05
N MET A 262 4.79 7.47 -18.25
CA MET A 262 4.92 8.70 -19.02
C MET A 262 5.83 9.69 -18.29
N LEU A 263 5.66 9.82 -16.98
CA LEU A 263 6.50 10.68 -16.16
C LEU A 263 7.95 10.23 -16.17
N GLU A 264 8.20 8.92 -16.01
CA GLU A 264 9.55 8.34 -16.07
C GLU A 264 10.21 8.57 -17.44
N LYS A 265 9.43 8.44 -18.53
CA LYS A 265 9.93 8.68 -19.89
C LYS A 265 10.39 10.12 -20.13
N TYR A 266 9.65 11.13 -19.60
CA TYR A 266 9.97 12.55 -19.84
C TYR A 266 11.00 13.12 -18.88
N PHE A 267 10.99 12.69 -17.61
CA PHE A 267 11.84 13.28 -16.57
C PHE A 267 12.97 12.35 -16.10
N GLY A 268 12.92 11.07 -16.49
CA GLY A 268 13.81 10.03 -15.97
C GLY A 268 13.47 9.65 -14.52
N PHE A 269 14.18 8.65 -14.00
CA PHE A 269 13.91 8.04 -12.69
C PHE A 269 13.98 9.03 -11.52
N VAL A 270 15.14 9.69 -11.35
CA VAL A 270 15.39 10.53 -10.16
C VAL A 270 14.52 11.77 -10.16
N LYS A 271 14.45 12.50 -11.27
CA LYS A 271 13.64 13.72 -11.36
C LYS A 271 12.15 13.43 -11.15
N SER A 272 11.63 12.32 -11.69
CA SER A 272 10.23 11.92 -11.49
C SER A 272 9.89 11.72 -10.01
N ILE A 273 10.77 11.03 -9.26
CA ILE A 273 10.59 10.83 -7.82
C ILE A 273 10.73 12.14 -7.05
N VAL A 274 11.74 12.95 -7.37
CA VAL A 274 12.01 14.22 -6.68
C VAL A 274 10.85 15.20 -6.87
N VAL A 275 10.34 15.34 -8.09
CA VAL A 275 9.23 16.24 -8.39
C VAL A 275 7.93 15.77 -7.72
N THR A 276 7.53 14.52 -7.92
CA THR A 276 6.24 14.03 -7.38
C THR A 276 6.23 14.00 -5.86
N ARG A 277 7.26 13.47 -5.24
CA ARG A 277 7.37 13.44 -3.78
C ARG A 277 7.66 14.81 -3.19
N GLY A 278 8.45 15.64 -3.87
CA GLY A 278 8.75 17.02 -3.43
C GLY A 278 7.49 17.86 -3.34
N ILE A 279 6.69 17.91 -4.41
CA ILE A 279 5.39 18.61 -4.41
C ILE A 279 4.48 18.01 -3.33
N GLY A 280 4.35 16.69 -3.27
CA GLY A 280 3.56 16.03 -2.24
C GLY A 280 4.03 16.35 -0.82
N THR A 281 5.33 16.51 -0.60
CA THR A 281 5.90 16.87 0.69
C THR A 281 5.50 18.29 1.09
N VAL A 282 5.64 19.25 0.18
CA VAL A 282 5.21 20.63 0.44
C VAL A 282 3.73 20.69 0.79
N LEU A 283 2.89 20.00 0.01
CA LEU A 283 1.44 19.95 0.24
C LEU A 283 1.13 19.39 1.63
N PHE A 284 1.74 18.27 2.03
CA PHE A 284 1.48 17.67 3.34
C PHE A 284 2.07 18.45 4.51
N VAL A 285 3.17 19.17 4.34
CA VAL A 285 3.72 20.06 5.39
C VAL A 285 2.81 21.28 5.62
N VAL A 286 2.25 21.84 4.54
CA VAL A 286 1.34 22.97 4.62
C VAL A 286 -0.07 22.56 5.08
N PHE A 287 -0.49 21.32 4.82
CA PHE A 287 -1.82 20.79 5.09
C PHE A 287 -2.35 21.08 6.51
N PRO A 288 -1.63 20.81 7.61
CA PRO A 288 -2.14 21.02 8.96
C PRO A 288 -2.24 22.51 9.37
N LEU A 289 -1.56 23.40 8.64
CA LEU A 289 -1.60 24.85 8.89
C LEU A 289 -2.84 25.49 8.28
N LEU A 290 -3.51 24.81 7.36
CA LEU A 290 -4.67 25.31 6.66
C LEU A 290 -5.91 25.07 7.53
N ARG A 291 -6.61 26.15 7.89
CA ARG A 291 -7.89 26.07 8.60
C ARG A 291 -9.11 26.12 7.66
N PHE A 292 -8.88 26.07 6.36
CA PHE A 292 -9.92 26.14 5.34
C PHE A 292 -10.16 24.76 4.70
N LEU A 293 -11.28 24.13 5.07
CA LEU A 293 -11.62 22.76 4.69
C LEU A 293 -11.50 22.45 3.18
N PRO A 294 -11.98 23.30 2.24
CA PRO A 294 -11.88 22.99 0.80
C PRO A 294 -10.44 22.80 0.31
N VAL A 295 -9.49 23.59 0.81
CA VAL A 295 -8.07 23.44 0.44
C VAL A 295 -7.47 22.19 1.09
N ALA A 296 -7.86 21.88 2.33
CA ALA A 296 -7.46 20.63 2.96
C ALA A 296 -7.95 19.40 2.18
N VAL A 297 -9.21 19.42 1.71
CA VAL A 297 -9.78 18.37 0.85
C VAL A 297 -9.03 18.26 -0.48
N PHE A 298 -8.71 19.39 -1.11
CA PHE A 298 -7.91 19.40 -2.33
C PHE A 298 -6.54 18.71 -2.14
N ILE A 299 -5.85 19.02 -1.04
CA ILE A 299 -4.56 18.38 -0.71
C ILE A 299 -4.76 16.89 -0.42
N TYR A 300 -5.82 16.52 0.29
CA TYR A 300 -6.16 15.13 0.57
C TYR A 300 -6.42 14.31 -0.70
N ILE A 301 -6.98 14.91 -1.73
CA ILE A 301 -7.26 14.25 -3.01
C ILE A 301 -5.98 14.12 -3.85
N ILE A 302 -5.16 15.18 -3.95
CA ILE A 302 -4.00 15.22 -4.85
C ILE A 302 -2.74 14.64 -4.21
N GLY A 303 -2.50 14.88 -2.93
CA GLY A 303 -1.27 14.48 -2.26
C GLY A 303 -0.98 12.98 -2.31
N PRO A 304 -1.94 12.09 -1.97
CA PRO A 304 -1.77 10.65 -2.12
C PRO A 304 -1.53 10.22 -3.58
N ALA A 305 -2.19 10.85 -4.56
CA ALA A 305 -2.03 10.53 -5.97
C ALA A 305 -0.60 10.79 -6.47
N LEU A 306 -0.02 11.95 -6.15
CA LEU A 306 1.39 12.28 -6.46
C LEU A 306 2.35 11.26 -5.85
N ARG A 307 2.07 10.82 -4.63
CA ARG A 307 2.92 9.88 -3.92
C ARG A 307 2.86 8.48 -4.52
N VAL A 308 1.68 8.03 -4.93
CA VAL A 308 1.46 6.69 -5.49
C VAL A 308 2.11 6.56 -6.87
N MET A 309 2.16 7.62 -7.68
CA MET A 309 2.86 7.63 -8.97
C MET A 309 4.33 7.23 -8.87
N ALA A 310 5.01 7.59 -7.77
CA ALA A 310 6.43 7.27 -7.58
C ALA A 310 6.71 5.77 -7.31
N LEU A 311 5.71 4.99 -6.89
CA LEU A 311 5.90 3.59 -6.50
C LEU A 311 6.26 2.67 -7.68
N PRO A 312 5.53 2.67 -8.82
CA PRO A 312 5.89 1.86 -9.98
C PRO A 312 7.27 2.23 -10.54
N ILE A 313 7.61 3.51 -10.56
CA ILE A 313 8.91 4.02 -11.03
C ILE A 313 10.04 3.47 -10.16
N GLN A 314 9.87 3.54 -8.81
CA GLN A 314 10.85 2.99 -7.87
C GLN A 314 11.00 1.46 -8.00
N GLN A 315 9.90 0.73 -8.16
CA GLN A 315 9.93 -0.72 -8.33
C GLN A 315 10.58 -1.13 -9.65
N SER A 316 10.25 -0.44 -10.74
CA SER A 316 10.86 -0.65 -12.05
C SER A 316 12.38 -0.49 -11.99
N GLU A 317 12.85 0.59 -11.38
CA GLU A 317 14.27 0.87 -11.28
C GLU A 317 15.03 -0.12 -10.37
N LEU A 318 14.42 -0.55 -9.27
CA LEU A 318 15.00 -1.61 -8.43
C LEU A 318 15.17 -2.92 -9.24
N THR A 319 14.16 -3.28 -10.04
CA THR A 319 14.22 -4.52 -10.84
C THR A 319 15.22 -4.44 -11.99
N LYS A 320 15.51 -3.27 -12.53
CA LYS A 320 16.55 -3.06 -13.55
C LYS A 320 17.97 -3.19 -13.00
N ARG A 321 18.16 -2.90 -11.71
CA ARG A 321 19.50 -2.82 -11.06
C ARG A 321 19.87 -4.03 -10.22
N VAL A 322 19.00 -5.01 -10.11
CA VAL A 322 19.19 -6.23 -9.32
C VAL A 322 19.09 -7.45 -10.23
N ASP A 323 19.99 -8.42 -10.03
CA ASP A 323 19.98 -9.66 -10.79
C ASP A 323 18.65 -10.41 -10.64
N ASN A 324 18.18 -11.05 -11.71
CA ASN A 324 16.91 -11.77 -11.74
C ASN A 324 16.76 -12.80 -10.62
N ASP A 325 17.85 -13.48 -10.26
CA ASP A 325 17.90 -14.50 -9.20
C ASP A 325 17.75 -13.91 -7.79
N GLU A 326 18.00 -12.60 -7.63
CA GLU A 326 17.95 -11.89 -6.35
C GLU A 326 16.72 -11.00 -6.20
N MET A 327 15.97 -10.76 -7.29
CA MET A 327 14.87 -9.81 -7.36
C MET A 327 13.81 -10.03 -6.27
N GLY A 328 13.38 -11.28 -6.07
CA GLY A 328 12.38 -11.60 -5.04
C GLY A 328 12.85 -11.26 -3.64
N ARG A 329 14.13 -11.52 -3.34
CA ARG A 329 14.75 -11.21 -2.04
C ARG A 329 14.96 -9.72 -1.86
N ALA A 330 15.41 -9.01 -2.89
CA ALA A 330 15.57 -7.56 -2.86
C ALA A 330 14.25 -6.84 -2.59
N LEU A 331 13.19 -7.23 -3.28
CA LEU A 331 11.84 -6.70 -3.07
C LEU A 331 11.32 -7.06 -1.67
N GLY A 332 11.55 -8.28 -1.20
CA GLY A 332 11.15 -8.74 0.14
C GLY A 332 11.85 -7.95 1.25
N ILE A 333 13.19 -7.80 1.19
CA ILE A 333 13.97 -7.03 2.15
C ILE A 333 13.49 -5.58 2.19
N ASN A 334 13.34 -4.96 1.01
CA ASN A 334 12.84 -3.58 0.91
C ASN A 334 11.44 -3.45 1.51
N GLN A 335 10.55 -4.38 1.24
CA GLN A 335 9.17 -4.36 1.75
C GLN A 335 9.12 -4.52 3.28
N VAL A 336 9.86 -5.47 3.84
CA VAL A 336 9.92 -5.69 5.30
C VAL A 336 10.48 -4.47 6.01
N ALA A 337 11.60 -3.93 5.51
CA ALA A 337 12.23 -2.74 6.07
C ALA A 337 11.29 -1.51 6.01
N ARG A 338 10.58 -1.34 4.90
CA ARG A 338 9.58 -0.28 4.73
C ARG A 338 8.41 -0.42 5.68
N LEU A 339 7.89 -1.62 5.88
CA LEU A 339 6.78 -1.87 6.80
C LEU A 339 7.19 -1.68 8.26
N ALA A 340 8.38 -2.14 8.65
CA ALA A 340 8.91 -1.93 9.99
C ALA A 340 9.05 -0.43 10.31
N ALA A 341 9.68 0.32 9.40
CA ALA A 341 9.82 1.75 9.53
C ALA A 341 8.46 2.48 9.54
N SER A 342 7.50 2.02 8.72
CA SER A 342 6.13 2.55 8.70
C SER A 342 5.41 2.32 10.03
N SER A 343 5.57 1.16 10.65
CA SER A 343 4.99 0.88 11.99
C SER A 343 5.50 1.87 13.04
N THR A 344 6.80 2.18 13.03
CA THR A 344 7.39 3.17 13.93
C THR A 344 6.76 4.56 13.71
N GLY A 345 6.65 5.00 12.44
CA GLY A 345 5.99 6.26 12.09
C GLY A 345 4.54 6.32 12.54
N THR A 346 3.80 5.21 12.36
CA THR A 346 2.40 5.11 12.76
C THR A 346 2.21 5.19 14.28
N GLY A 347 3.06 4.50 15.05
CA GLY A 347 3.03 4.57 16.51
C GLY A 347 3.34 5.99 17.02
N LEU A 348 4.37 6.62 16.46
CA LEU A 348 4.74 8.00 16.81
C LEU A 348 3.60 8.99 16.47
N SER A 349 2.99 8.87 15.30
CA SER A 349 1.89 9.75 14.90
C SER A 349 0.66 9.59 15.81
N GLY A 350 0.32 8.34 16.17
CA GLY A 350 -0.77 8.07 17.10
C GLY A 350 -0.55 8.75 18.45
N TYR A 351 0.65 8.65 18.99
CA TYR A 351 1.03 9.33 20.26
C TYR A 351 0.95 10.85 20.16
N LEU A 352 1.52 11.44 19.09
CA LEU A 352 1.51 12.89 18.89
C LEU A 352 0.10 13.44 18.73
N MET A 353 -0.75 12.77 17.97
CA MET A 353 -2.15 13.21 17.79
C MET A 353 -2.99 13.06 19.06
N ASP A 354 -2.71 12.06 19.88
CA ASP A 354 -3.39 11.86 21.17
C ASP A 354 -3.05 12.97 22.18
N THR A 355 -1.84 13.53 22.08
CA THR A 355 -1.37 14.68 22.87
C THR A 355 -1.76 16.03 22.25
N ALA A 356 -2.70 16.05 21.31
CA ALA A 356 -3.18 17.24 20.58
C ALA A 356 -2.10 17.97 19.75
N LEU A 357 -0.97 17.32 19.46
CA LEU A 357 0.09 17.85 18.59
C LEU A 357 -0.19 17.44 17.13
N PHE A 358 -1.34 17.84 16.59
CA PHE A 358 -1.85 17.39 15.30
C PHE A 358 -0.96 17.75 14.12
N GLU A 359 -0.20 18.84 14.18
CA GLU A 359 0.68 19.32 13.12
C GLU A 359 2.04 18.59 13.09
N MET A 360 2.52 18.12 14.23
CA MET A 360 3.87 17.55 14.40
C MET A 360 4.16 16.35 13.49
N PRO A 361 3.26 15.38 13.29
CA PRO A 361 3.51 14.27 12.34
C PRO A 361 3.83 14.76 10.94
N PHE A 362 3.20 15.84 10.47
CA PHE A 362 3.39 16.41 9.14
C PHE A 362 4.72 17.14 9.00
N PHE A 363 5.16 17.84 10.05
CA PHE A 363 6.49 18.49 10.05
C PHE A 363 7.62 17.46 10.09
N ILE A 364 7.51 16.44 10.95
CA ILE A 364 8.47 15.34 11.02
C ILE A 364 8.53 14.61 9.66
N TYR A 365 7.37 14.38 9.04
CA TYR A 365 7.28 13.84 7.68
C TYR A 365 8.09 14.70 6.69
N GLY A 366 7.93 16.02 6.73
CA GLY A 366 8.65 16.95 5.85
C GLY A 366 10.16 16.80 5.94
N VAL A 367 10.70 16.74 7.17
CA VAL A 367 12.14 16.56 7.42
C VAL A 367 12.62 15.20 6.89
N ILE A 368 11.90 14.12 7.19
CA ILE A 368 12.27 12.76 6.73
C ILE A 368 12.21 12.68 5.20
N MET A 369 11.20 13.28 4.57
CA MET A 369 11.09 13.28 3.13
C MET A 369 12.14 14.13 2.45
N ALA A 370 12.53 15.28 3.03
CA ALA A 370 13.66 16.07 2.52
C ALA A 370 14.96 15.25 2.55
N ALA A 371 15.24 14.55 3.66
CA ALA A 371 16.37 13.64 3.74
C ALA A 371 16.29 12.49 2.71
N ASN A 372 15.07 11.92 2.51
CA ASN A 372 14.84 10.87 1.52
C ASN A 372 15.12 11.36 0.10
N LEU A 373 14.64 12.54 -0.28
CA LEU A 373 14.85 13.13 -1.59
C LEU A 373 16.34 13.44 -1.83
N TYR A 374 17.04 13.98 -0.82
CA TYR A 374 18.48 14.18 -0.88
C TYR A 374 19.23 12.86 -1.16
N LEU A 375 18.86 11.77 -0.47
CA LEU A 375 19.48 10.47 -0.71
C LEU A 375 19.16 9.91 -2.10
N TYR A 376 17.96 10.16 -2.64
CA TYR A 376 17.67 9.79 -4.03
C TYR A 376 18.58 10.49 -5.02
N ILE A 377 18.78 11.79 -4.87
CA ILE A 377 19.71 12.56 -5.71
C ILE A 377 21.13 12.03 -5.55
N LYS A 378 21.60 11.84 -4.30
CA LYS A 378 22.97 11.40 -4.01
C LYS A 378 23.27 9.97 -4.50
N PHE A 379 22.32 9.03 -4.36
CA PHE A 379 22.58 7.61 -4.68
C PHE A 379 22.32 7.26 -6.14
N PHE A 380 21.46 8.02 -6.81
CA PHE A 380 20.95 7.65 -8.13
C PHE A 380 21.04 8.80 -9.16
N GLY A 381 21.40 10.01 -8.75
CA GLY A 381 21.46 11.20 -9.62
C GLY A 381 22.69 11.24 -10.52
N THR A 382 23.84 10.80 -10.04
CA THR A 382 25.15 10.95 -10.68
C THR A 382 25.37 10.01 -11.87
N ARG A 383 24.62 8.91 -11.95
CA ARG A 383 24.87 7.88 -12.96
C ARG A 383 24.40 8.25 -14.38
N LYS A 384 23.65 9.34 -14.55
CA LYS A 384 23.30 9.81 -15.89
C LYS A 384 24.48 10.51 -16.57
N GLU A 385 25.25 11.24 -15.78
CA GLU A 385 26.49 11.91 -16.25
C GLU A 385 27.56 10.87 -16.58
N GLU A 386 27.78 9.86 -15.74
CA GLU A 386 28.72 8.76 -16.00
C GLU A 386 28.33 7.91 -17.23
N LEU A 387 27.04 7.65 -17.48
CA LEU A 387 26.57 6.92 -18.67
C LEU A 387 26.61 7.79 -19.95
N GLU A 388 26.39 9.09 -19.85
CA GLU A 388 26.53 10.01 -20.97
C GLU A 388 28.01 10.17 -21.32
N GLU A 389 28.95 10.25 -20.35
CA GLU A 389 30.40 10.19 -20.57
C GLU A 389 30.87 8.86 -21.15
N GLU A 390 30.37 7.69 -20.66
CA GLU A 390 30.70 6.37 -21.26
C GLU A 390 30.21 6.26 -22.71
N ILE A 391 29.01 6.76 -23.02
CA ILE A 391 28.46 6.77 -24.39
C ILE A 391 29.24 7.77 -25.30
N GLU A 392 29.62 8.94 -24.81
CA GLU A 392 30.46 9.88 -25.55
C GLU A 392 31.84 9.30 -25.85
N VAL A 393 32.47 8.65 -24.86
CA VAL A 393 33.77 7.98 -25.05
C VAL A 393 33.67 6.79 -26.01
N GLU A 394 32.62 5.99 -25.97
CA GLU A 394 32.39 4.90 -26.95
C GLU A 394 32.09 5.43 -28.36
N THR A 395 31.51 6.63 -28.48
CA THR A 395 31.17 7.23 -29.77
C THR A 395 32.39 7.95 -30.39
N GLU A 396 33.30 8.47 -29.56
CA GLU A 396 34.59 9.07 -30.04
C GLU A 396 35.65 8.02 -30.42
N VAL A 397 35.53 6.78 -29.94
CA VAL A 397 36.46 5.66 -30.24
C VAL A 397 36.04 4.87 -31.49
N LYS A 398 34.85 5.13 -32.04
CA LYS A 398 34.37 4.57 -33.32
C LYS A 398 34.43 5.58 -34.44
#